data_16b565a0ad954cb4525c877bb81df8fa
#
_entry.id   16b565a0ad954cb4525c877bb81df8fa
#
_cell.length_a   1.000
_cell.length_b   1.000
_cell.length_c   1.000
_cell.angle_alpha   90.00
_cell.angle_beta   90.00
_cell.angle_gamma   90.00
#
_symmetry.space_group_name_H-M   'P 1'
#
loop_
_entity.id
_entity.type
_entity.pdbx_description
1 polymer ?
#
loop_
_entity_poly.entity_id
_entity_poly.type
_entity_poly.pdbx_seq_one_letter_code
_entity_poly.pdbx_strand_id
1 'polypeptide(L)'
;MANIAVTSRGGSPSINTIVIAGGIVLALSFGVRSMFGGIVVPLSDELFDGRIEIFSLSIAIQNLVWGLAQPGFGMVADRYGDRRALWLGLACYVAGIGLCIIGTAPFSQHLGAGVLVGMGISGTAFGIVLAVVGRTAPVEKRGLYLGIASAIGSVGQVIMPLMVSWLTEWFDWRLTLIVIAAMLTPMALCIPFLRANADPVSGSDDSSIDNSDTVSLVRTVTNAFKYPSFVFLTAGFFVCGFHLAFITAHLPNFVQNFCRGTNMSPEELRAYGLQALSLVGLANIFGTLLATHLGTIFPKSYVLSAIYALRTLVILAFISQTITPTSVMIFAFAMGVLWLSTVPLTSALVLTMFGPSAMGTLFGFVFLGHQLGSFSGVWLAGAWFDLYANYDFIWYASIVLGGFSAVLHLLVKERAAPLGSANG
;
A
#
# COMPACT_ATOMS: atom_id res chain seq x y z
N MET A 1 13.87 -42.77 40.01
CA MET A 1 14.19 -42.03 38.80
C MET A 1 13.05 -41.03 38.55
N ALA A 2 13.28 -39.78 38.92
CA ALA A 2 12.26 -38.72 38.86
C ALA A 2 12.17 -38.19 37.44
N ASN A 3 11.00 -38.34 36.80
CA ASN A 3 10.68 -37.70 35.53
C ASN A 3 10.61 -36.17 35.70
N ILE A 4 11.63 -35.47 35.25
CA ILE A 4 11.59 -34.02 35.11
C ILE A 4 10.74 -33.71 33.88
N ALA A 5 9.46 -33.41 34.12
CA ALA A 5 8.58 -32.83 33.11
C ALA A 5 9.09 -31.41 32.79
N VAL A 6 9.73 -31.26 31.63
CA VAL A 6 10.04 -29.95 31.06
C VAL A 6 8.72 -29.29 30.67
N THR A 7 8.18 -28.47 31.56
CA THR A 7 7.02 -27.61 31.27
C THR A 7 7.48 -26.50 30.34
N SER A 8 7.18 -26.60 29.07
CA SER A 8 7.26 -25.50 28.10
C SER A 8 6.19 -24.45 28.44
N ARG A 9 6.51 -23.56 29.42
CA ARG A 9 5.71 -22.38 29.75
C ARG A 9 6.01 -21.28 28.68
N GLY A 10 5.39 -21.39 27.55
CA GLY A 10 5.25 -20.31 26.58
C GLY A 10 3.80 -20.25 26.14
N GLY A 11 2.93 -19.64 26.96
CA GLY A 11 1.52 -19.45 26.60
C GLY A 11 1.43 -18.72 25.26
N SER A 12 0.52 -19.15 24.38
CA SER A 12 0.22 -18.46 23.13
C SER A 12 -0.15 -17.01 23.39
N PRO A 13 0.38 -16.02 22.62
CA PRO A 13 0.04 -14.63 22.81
C PRO A 13 -1.48 -14.42 22.66
N SER A 14 -2.04 -13.50 23.46
CA SER A 14 -3.46 -13.18 23.38
C SER A 14 -3.78 -12.56 22.02
N ILE A 15 -5.03 -12.69 21.56
CA ILE A 15 -5.48 -12.06 20.30
C ILE A 15 -5.23 -10.54 20.32
N ASN A 16 -5.43 -9.88 21.43
CA ASN A 16 -5.18 -8.45 21.58
C ASN A 16 -3.69 -8.11 21.36
N THR A 17 -2.78 -8.94 21.91
CA THR A 17 -1.34 -8.79 21.69
C THR A 17 -1.00 -8.94 20.21
N ILE A 18 -1.57 -9.93 19.53
CA ILE A 18 -1.35 -10.18 18.10
C ILE A 18 -1.85 -9.01 17.26
N VAL A 19 -3.04 -8.49 17.57
CA VAL A 19 -3.65 -7.36 16.84
C VAL A 19 -2.84 -6.08 17.01
N ILE A 20 -2.39 -5.78 18.25
CA ILE A 20 -1.57 -4.59 18.51
C ILE A 20 -0.20 -4.74 17.84
N ALA A 21 0.47 -5.88 18.01
CA ALA A 21 1.77 -6.13 17.38
C ALA A 21 1.69 -6.07 15.85
N GLY A 22 0.64 -6.68 15.26
CA GLY A 22 0.39 -6.62 13.83
C GLY A 22 0.10 -5.20 13.34
N GLY A 23 -0.71 -4.45 14.09
CA GLY A 23 -1.00 -3.06 13.80
C GLY A 23 0.27 -2.18 13.82
N ILE A 24 1.17 -2.38 14.79
CA ILE A 24 2.47 -1.68 14.85
C ILE A 24 3.34 -2.03 13.63
N VAL A 25 3.43 -3.31 13.27
CA VAL A 25 4.17 -3.73 12.08
C VAL A 25 3.61 -3.06 10.82
N LEU A 26 2.29 -3.04 10.65
CA LEU A 26 1.64 -2.34 9.53
C LEU A 26 1.88 -0.83 9.56
N ALA A 27 1.79 -0.20 10.75
CA ALA A 27 2.01 1.24 10.90
C ALA A 27 3.44 1.64 10.49
N LEU A 28 4.44 0.88 10.91
CA LEU A 28 5.83 1.12 10.51
C LEU A 28 6.06 0.84 9.03
N SER A 29 5.52 -0.25 8.49
CA SER A 29 5.68 -0.62 7.09
C SER A 29 5.08 0.43 6.14
N PHE A 30 3.83 0.84 6.36
CA PHE A 30 3.17 1.87 5.54
C PHE A 30 3.65 3.28 5.84
N GLY A 31 4.00 3.55 7.10
CA GLY A 31 4.54 4.83 7.51
C GLY A 31 5.86 5.12 6.79
N VAL A 32 6.82 4.22 6.88
CA VAL A 32 8.12 4.38 6.20
C VAL A 32 7.95 4.51 4.69
N ARG A 33 7.01 3.75 4.09
CA ARG A 33 6.70 3.93 2.66
C ARG A 33 6.22 5.36 2.36
N SER A 34 5.37 5.93 3.19
CA SER A 34 4.76 7.26 2.93
C SER A 34 5.74 8.42 3.10
N MET A 35 6.88 8.20 3.76
CA MET A 35 7.88 9.25 4.00
C MET A 35 8.78 9.56 2.81
N PHE A 36 8.94 8.62 1.87
CA PHE A 36 9.89 8.78 0.76
C PHE A 36 9.60 10.02 -0.09
N GLY A 37 8.34 10.44 -0.21
CA GLY A 37 7.98 11.70 -0.88
C GLY A 37 8.64 12.95 -0.28
N GLY A 38 8.93 12.95 1.03
CA GLY A 38 9.64 14.05 1.71
C GLY A 38 11.15 14.05 1.45
N ILE A 39 11.72 12.92 0.99
CA ILE A 39 13.16 12.76 0.76
C ILE A 39 13.52 12.90 -0.72
N VAL A 40 12.56 12.82 -1.65
CA VAL A 40 12.80 12.91 -3.10
C VAL A 40 13.66 14.10 -3.46
N VAL A 41 13.27 15.30 -3.03
CA VAL A 41 13.96 16.55 -3.40
C VAL A 41 15.34 16.63 -2.76
N PRO A 42 15.51 16.59 -1.43
CA PRO A 42 16.84 16.79 -0.83
C PRO A 42 17.86 15.71 -1.24
N LEU A 43 17.42 14.48 -1.51
CA LEU A 43 18.29 13.43 -2.02
C LEU A 43 18.67 13.68 -3.48
N SER A 44 17.71 14.09 -4.32
CA SER A 44 17.96 14.34 -5.74
C SER A 44 18.85 15.56 -5.95
N ASP A 45 18.70 16.62 -5.15
CA ASP A 45 19.52 17.81 -5.21
C ASP A 45 20.98 17.47 -4.90
N GLU A 46 21.24 16.62 -3.91
CA GLU A 46 22.60 16.28 -3.50
C GLU A 46 23.26 15.24 -4.42
N LEU A 47 22.52 14.22 -4.87
CA LEU A 47 23.11 13.08 -5.58
C LEU A 47 22.93 13.13 -7.10
N PHE A 48 21.93 13.89 -7.60
CA PHE A 48 21.49 13.77 -9.00
C PHE A 48 21.27 15.11 -9.68
N ASP A 49 21.94 16.18 -9.21
CA ASP A 49 21.84 17.53 -9.77
C ASP A 49 20.39 18.03 -9.89
N GLY A 50 19.55 17.71 -8.91
CA GLY A 50 18.13 18.08 -8.85
C GLY A 50 17.19 17.21 -9.71
N ARG A 51 17.69 16.16 -10.39
CA ARG A 51 16.86 15.27 -11.21
C ARG A 51 16.02 14.33 -10.35
N ILE A 52 14.76 14.72 -10.13
CA ILE A 52 13.84 13.94 -9.27
C ILE A 52 13.36 12.64 -9.92
N GLU A 53 13.42 12.52 -11.25
CA GLU A 53 13.05 11.29 -11.98
C GLU A 53 13.78 10.08 -11.44
N ILE A 54 15.09 10.22 -11.17
CA ILE A 54 15.97 9.11 -10.76
C ILE A 54 15.45 8.47 -9.46
N PHE A 55 15.18 9.29 -8.45
CA PHE A 55 14.67 8.74 -7.19
C PHE A 55 13.18 8.40 -7.26
N SER A 56 12.40 9.11 -8.06
CA SER A 56 11.00 8.75 -8.34
C SER A 56 10.90 7.38 -9.00
N LEU A 57 11.82 7.02 -9.90
CA LEU A 57 11.89 5.67 -10.46
C LEU A 57 12.17 4.63 -9.37
N SER A 58 12.99 4.93 -8.36
CA SER A 58 13.20 4.02 -7.22
C SER A 58 11.89 3.76 -6.46
N ILE A 59 11.10 4.80 -6.18
CA ILE A 59 9.79 4.67 -5.54
C ILE A 59 8.79 3.93 -6.45
N ALA A 60 8.86 4.14 -7.76
CA ALA A 60 8.05 3.40 -8.72
C ALA A 60 8.38 1.91 -8.71
N ILE A 61 9.67 1.54 -8.78
CA ILE A 61 10.16 0.15 -8.64
C ILE A 61 9.70 -0.45 -7.31
N GLN A 62 9.76 0.31 -6.21
CA GLN A 62 9.30 -0.13 -4.88
C GLN A 62 7.85 -0.63 -4.93
N ASN A 63 6.95 0.14 -5.55
CA ASN A 63 5.54 -0.23 -5.68
C ASN A 63 5.37 -1.48 -6.55
N LEU A 64 6.08 -1.58 -7.67
CA LEU A 64 6.02 -2.73 -8.56
C LEU A 64 6.53 -4.00 -7.87
N VAL A 65 7.70 -3.91 -7.21
CA VAL A 65 8.29 -5.03 -6.47
C VAL A 65 7.41 -5.45 -5.31
N TRP A 66 6.76 -4.51 -4.61
CA TRP A 66 5.77 -4.85 -3.59
C TRP A 66 4.66 -5.77 -4.15
N GLY A 67 4.08 -5.42 -5.32
CA GLY A 67 3.05 -6.26 -5.95
C GLY A 67 3.56 -7.62 -6.39
N LEU A 68 4.74 -7.66 -7.02
CA LEU A 68 5.32 -8.90 -7.58
C LEU A 68 5.85 -9.86 -6.49
N ALA A 69 6.46 -9.33 -5.44
CA ALA A 69 7.07 -10.14 -4.38
C ALA A 69 6.05 -10.64 -3.34
N GLN A 70 4.87 -10.04 -3.25
CA GLN A 70 3.88 -10.38 -2.23
C GLN A 70 3.45 -11.85 -2.25
N PRO A 71 3.16 -12.49 -3.42
CA PRO A 71 2.89 -13.93 -3.46
C PRO A 71 4.07 -14.78 -2.97
N GLY A 72 5.31 -14.38 -3.30
CA GLY A 72 6.53 -15.06 -2.85
C GLY A 72 6.67 -15.05 -1.32
N PHE A 73 6.44 -13.90 -0.69
CA PHE A 73 6.44 -13.79 0.77
C PHE A 73 5.29 -14.58 1.41
N GLY A 74 4.13 -14.66 0.76
CA GLY A 74 3.03 -15.54 1.17
C GLY A 74 3.46 -17.01 1.19
N MET A 75 4.09 -17.51 0.13
CA MET A 75 4.63 -18.87 0.08
C MET A 75 5.70 -19.13 1.15
N VAL A 76 6.56 -18.15 1.45
CA VAL A 76 7.52 -18.26 2.56
C VAL A 76 6.80 -18.36 3.89
N ALA A 77 5.73 -17.59 4.10
CA ALA A 77 4.93 -17.63 5.32
C ALA A 77 4.23 -18.98 5.49
N ASP A 78 3.64 -19.51 4.43
CA ASP A 78 2.92 -20.79 4.44
C ASP A 78 3.87 -21.98 4.66
N ARG A 79 5.04 -21.99 4.02
CA ARG A 79 5.99 -23.09 4.11
C ARG A 79 6.90 -23.05 5.33
N TYR A 80 7.35 -21.85 5.72
CA TYR A 80 8.38 -21.68 6.74
C TYR A 80 7.87 -20.93 7.99
N GLY A 81 6.61 -20.49 7.97
CA GLY A 81 5.91 -19.78 9.04
C GLY A 81 6.02 -18.27 8.95
N ASP A 82 4.95 -17.60 9.42
CA ASP A 82 4.74 -16.15 9.33
C ASP A 82 5.93 -15.33 9.85
N ARG A 83 6.51 -15.73 10.99
CA ARG A 83 7.63 -15.00 11.60
C ARG A 83 8.87 -14.97 10.72
N ARG A 84 9.19 -16.05 9.99
CA ARG A 84 10.35 -16.07 9.10
C ARG A 84 10.15 -15.14 7.92
N ALA A 85 8.95 -15.10 7.36
CA ALA A 85 8.60 -14.17 6.29
C ALA A 85 8.69 -12.70 6.76
N LEU A 86 8.17 -12.39 7.96
CA LEU A 86 8.25 -11.06 8.56
C LEU A 86 9.70 -10.63 8.85
N TRP A 87 10.55 -11.52 9.38
CA TRP A 87 11.97 -11.25 9.59
C TRP A 87 12.73 -11.02 8.28
N LEU A 88 12.45 -11.81 7.25
CA LEU A 88 13.02 -11.61 5.92
C LEU A 88 12.59 -10.26 5.35
N GLY A 89 11.31 -9.90 5.46
CA GLY A 89 10.79 -8.59 5.06
C GLY A 89 11.49 -7.45 5.79
N LEU A 90 11.62 -7.54 7.13
CA LEU A 90 12.33 -6.52 7.92
C LEU A 90 13.80 -6.42 7.52
N ALA A 91 14.48 -7.55 7.29
CA ALA A 91 15.88 -7.56 6.84
C ALA A 91 16.03 -6.86 5.48
N CYS A 92 15.14 -7.13 4.52
CA CYS A 92 15.12 -6.43 3.24
C CYS A 92 14.86 -4.92 3.44
N TYR A 93 13.96 -4.56 4.33
CA TYR A 93 13.63 -3.15 4.62
C TYR A 93 14.85 -2.39 5.15
N VAL A 94 15.51 -2.93 6.19
CA VAL A 94 16.70 -2.31 6.81
C VAL A 94 17.87 -2.27 5.83
N ALA A 95 18.11 -3.36 5.10
CA ALA A 95 19.17 -3.41 4.10
C ALA A 95 18.92 -2.39 2.96
N GLY A 96 17.66 -2.23 2.55
CA GLY A 96 17.26 -1.27 1.52
C GLY A 96 17.50 0.17 1.95
N ILE A 97 17.07 0.56 3.14
CA ILE A 97 17.33 1.89 3.71
C ILE A 97 18.85 2.08 3.90
N GLY A 98 19.56 1.08 4.42
CA GLY A 98 21.01 1.13 4.58
C GLY A 98 21.73 1.38 3.26
N LEU A 99 21.31 0.69 2.18
CA LEU A 99 21.89 0.91 0.85
C LEU A 99 21.58 2.31 0.30
N CYS A 100 20.41 2.88 0.60
CA CYS A 100 20.10 4.27 0.24
C CYS A 100 21.02 5.26 0.94
N ILE A 101 21.35 5.03 2.22
CA ILE A 101 22.21 5.92 3.02
C ILE A 101 23.64 5.97 2.46
N ILE A 102 24.20 4.82 2.11
CA ILE A 102 25.62 4.71 1.68
C ILE A 102 25.79 4.85 0.17
N GLY A 103 24.74 4.58 -0.62
CA GLY A 103 24.82 4.56 -2.08
C GLY A 103 24.64 5.95 -2.67
N THR A 104 25.50 6.31 -3.62
CA THR A 104 25.47 7.60 -4.33
C THR A 104 25.07 7.47 -5.80
N ALA A 105 25.06 6.25 -6.35
CA ALA A 105 24.70 6.01 -7.74
C ALA A 105 23.19 5.75 -7.91
N PRO A 106 22.59 6.08 -9.06
CA PRO A 106 21.18 5.75 -9.35
C PRO A 106 20.85 4.28 -9.10
N PHE A 107 21.73 3.36 -9.54
CA PHE A 107 21.53 1.93 -9.35
C PHE A 107 21.40 1.53 -7.87
N SER A 108 22.21 2.13 -6.97
CA SER A 108 22.11 1.85 -5.53
C SER A 108 20.81 2.31 -4.94
N GLN A 109 20.24 3.43 -5.41
CA GLN A 109 18.93 3.91 -4.98
C GLN A 109 17.80 3.03 -5.53
N HIS A 110 17.89 2.60 -6.80
CA HIS A 110 16.92 1.67 -7.38
C HIS A 110 16.92 0.32 -6.67
N LEU A 111 18.09 -0.21 -6.32
CA LEU A 111 18.20 -1.47 -5.58
C LEU A 111 17.76 -1.30 -4.12
N GLY A 112 18.16 -0.20 -3.45
CA GLY A 112 17.84 0.07 -2.05
C GLY A 112 16.39 0.42 -1.85
N ALA A 113 15.98 1.64 -2.24
CA ALA A 113 14.62 2.14 -2.08
C ALA A 113 13.62 1.41 -2.97
N GLY A 114 14.04 0.97 -4.16
CA GLY A 114 13.16 0.27 -5.10
C GLY A 114 12.98 -1.20 -4.73
N VAL A 115 14.00 -2.02 -4.94
CA VAL A 115 13.87 -3.48 -4.84
C VAL A 115 13.80 -3.93 -3.37
N LEU A 116 14.80 -3.59 -2.56
CA LEU A 116 14.89 -4.12 -1.20
C LEU A 116 13.79 -3.59 -0.29
N VAL A 117 13.49 -2.29 -0.33
CA VAL A 117 12.36 -1.74 0.44
C VAL A 117 11.02 -2.27 -0.10
N GLY A 118 10.86 -2.43 -1.42
CA GLY A 118 9.66 -3.06 -2.01
C GLY A 118 9.43 -4.50 -1.53
N MET A 119 10.49 -5.31 -1.46
CA MET A 119 10.47 -6.64 -0.83
C MET A 119 10.16 -6.55 0.66
N GLY A 120 10.75 -5.57 1.36
CA GLY A 120 10.47 -5.31 2.76
C GLY A 120 9.00 -5.06 3.05
N ILE A 121 8.37 -4.20 2.25
CA ILE A 121 6.92 -3.94 2.32
C ILE A 121 6.13 -5.22 2.04
N SER A 122 6.49 -6.01 1.02
CA SER A 122 5.82 -7.27 0.68
C SER A 122 5.78 -8.23 1.86
N GLY A 123 6.88 -8.32 2.63
CA GLY A 123 7.01 -9.21 3.77
C GLY A 123 6.39 -8.68 5.07
N THR A 124 6.08 -7.38 5.18
CA THR A 124 5.62 -6.76 6.43
C THR A 124 4.26 -6.06 6.31
N ALA A 125 3.66 -5.99 5.11
CA ALA A 125 2.37 -5.36 4.88
C ALA A 125 1.18 -6.32 5.12
N PHE A 126 0.02 -5.96 4.58
CA PHE A 126 -1.28 -6.60 4.86
C PHE A 126 -1.30 -8.12 4.66
N GLY A 127 -0.64 -8.66 3.64
CA GLY A 127 -0.78 -10.07 3.27
C GLY A 127 -0.51 -11.02 4.44
N ILE A 128 0.66 -10.90 5.08
CA ILE A 128 1.07 -11.78 6.17
C ILE A 128 0.41 -11.36 7.49
N VAL A 129 0.46 -10.07 7.83
CA VAL A 129 -0.03 -9.59 9.14
C VAL A 129 -1.52 -9.87 9.32
N LEU A 130 -2.34 -9.52 8.32
CA LEU A 130 -3.78 -9.77 8.40
C LEU A 130 -4.12 -11.27 8.31
N ALA A 131 -3.30 -12.07 7.63
CA ALA A 131 -3.46 -13.52 7.65
C ALA A 131 -3.26 -14.09 9.06
N VAL A 132 -2.23 -13.64 9.79
CA VAL A 132 -2.00 -14.05 11.20
C VAL A 132 -3.16 -13.63 12.09
N VAL A 133 -3.60 -12.38 12.01
CA VAL A 133 -4.75 -11.87 12.78
C VAL A 133 -6.01 -12.66 12.44
N GLY A 134 -6.28 -12.89 11.14
CA GLY A 134 -7.47 -13.59 10.66
C GLY A 134 -7.53 -15.06 11.08
N ARG A 135 -6.38 -15.76 11.11
CA ARG A 135 -6.29 -17.15 11.58
C ARG A 135 -6.44 -17.28 13.11
N THR A 136 -6.06 -16.25 13.87
CA THR A 136 -6.09 -16.29 15.34
C THR A 136 -7.40 -15.73 15.90
N ALA A 137 -8.08 -14.86 15.18
CA ALA A 137 -9.29 -14.19 15.64
C ALA A 137 -10.51 -15.14 15.67
N PRO A 138 -11.35 -15.10 16.74
CA PRO A 138 -12.64 -15.78 16.76
C PRO A 138 -13.49 -15.41 15.54
N VAL A 139 -14.18 -16.38 14.96
CA VAL A 139 -14.94 -16.23 13.71
C VAL A 139 -15.91 -15.05 13.77
N GLU A 140 -16.62 -14.91 14.90
CA GLU A 140 -17.65 -13.89 15.13
C GLU A 140 -17.07 -12.47 15.20
N LYS A 141 -15.80 -12.32 15.61
CA LYS A 141 -15.11 -11.03 15.79
C LYS A 141 -13.97 -10.80 14.81
N ARG A 142 -13.78 -11.70 13.85
CA ARG A 142 -12.65 -11.63 12.90
C ARG A 142 -12.59 -10.31 12.14
N GLY A 143 -13.74 -9.84 11.62
CA GLY A 143 -13.82 -8.56 10.92
C GLY A 143 -13.41 -7.38 11.81
N LEU A 144 -13.81 -7.38 13.09
CA LEU A 144 -13.44 -6.34 14.06
C LEU A 144 -11.92 -6.31 14.28
N TYR A 145 -11.29 -7.45 14.54
CA TYR A 145 -9.85 -7.52 14.78
C TYR A 145 -9.01 -7.16 13.55
N LEU A 146 -9.43 -7.58 12.36
CA LEU A 146 -8.80 -7.17 11.10
C LEU A 146 -8.93 -5.64 10.90
N GLY A 147 -10.10 -5.08 11.19
CA GLY A 147 -10.35 -3.64 11.15
C GLY A 147 -9.46 -2.87 12.11
N ILE A 148 -9.32 -3.31 13.37
CA ILE A 148 -8.46 -2.67 14.37
C ILE A 148 -7.00 -2.71 13.94
N ALA A 149 -6.48 -3.86 13.49
CA ALA A 149 -5.11 -3.97 13.00
C ALA A 149 -4.84 -3.04 11.83
N SER A 150 -5.78 -2.96 10.87
CA SER A 150 -5.67 -2.06 9.72
C SER A 150 -5.74 -0.58 10.11
N ALA A 151 -6.59 -0.22 11.08
CA ALA A 151 -6.70 1.14 11.61
C ALA A 151 -5.40 1.59 12.29
N ILE A 152 -4.79 0.73 13.14
CA ILE A 152 -3.48 1.00 13.73
C ILE A 152 -2.43 1.16 12.62
N GLY A 153 -2.48 0.31 11.58
CA GLY A 153 -1.61 0.42 10.41
C GLY A 153 -1.69 1.79 9.73
N SER A 154 -2.89 2.36 9.61
CA SER A 154 -3.11 3.68 9.01
C SER A 154 -2.51 4.82 9.82
N VAL A 155 -2.35 4.66 11.14
CA VAL A 155 -1.71 5.68 12.01
C VAL A 155 -0.27 5.96 11.55
N GLY A 156 0.44 4.96 11.03
CA GLY A 156 1.78 5.16 10.49
C GLY A 156 1.83 6.15 9.33
N GLN A 157 0.82 6.14 8.46
CA GLN A 157 0.70 7.09 7.35
C GLN A 157 0.39 8.52 7.81
N VAL A 158 -0.13 8.69 9.03
CA VAL A 158 -0.34 10.01 9.66
C VAL A 158 0.96 10.51 10.29
N ILE A 159 1.62 9.67 11.09
CA ILE A 159 2.75 10.07 11.92
C ILE A 159 4.03 10.26 11.10
N MET A 160 4.32 9.34 10.15
CA MET A 160 5.61 9.35 9.45
C MET A 160 5.85 10.57 8.57
N PRO A 161 4.90 11.09 7.77
CA PRO A 161 5.13 12.32 7.04
C PRO A 161 5.38 13.54 7.95
N LEU A 162 4.66 13.65 9.09
CA LEU A 162 4.91 14.71 10.08
C LEU A 162 6.31 14.59 10.67
N MET A 163 6.73 13.38 10.98
CA MET A 163 8.03 13.12 11.57
C MET A 163 9.16 13.39 10.57
N VAL A 164 9.01 13.00 9.32
CA VAL A 164 10.00 13.34 8.28
C VAL A 164 10.06 14.85 8.06
N SER A 165 8.90 15.54 8.04
CA SER A 165 8.86 16.99 8.00
C SER A 165 9.71 17.61 9.11
N TRP A 166 9.51 17.16 10.36
CA TRP A 166 10.27 17.63 11.52
C TRP A 166 11.74 17.23 11.45
N LEU A 167 12.08 16.01 11.07
CA LEU A 167 13.48 15.56 10.99
C LEU A 167 14.28 16.32 9.93
N THR A 168 13.68 16.61 8.77
CA THR A 168 14.35 17.34 7.69
C THR A 168 14.53 18.84 7.97
N GLU A 169 13.92 19.38 9.01
CA GLU A 169 14.22 20.74 9.50
C GLU A 169 15.56 20.81 10.27
N TRP A 170 15.95 19.69 10.92
CA TRP A 170 17.11 19.66 11.82
C TRP A 170 18.27 18.83 11.27
N PHE A 171 17.98 17.91 10.37
CA PHE A 171 18.91 16.90 9.89
C PHE A 171 18.89 16.82 8.36
N ASP A 172 20.00 16.42 7.78
CA ASP A 172 20.03 16.04 6.37
C ASP A 172 19.21 14.77 6.09
N TRP A 173 19.01 14.45 4.83
CA TRP A 173 18.24 13.30 4.43
C TRP A 173 18.88 11.95 4.84
N ARG A 174 20.23 11.87 4.95
CA ARG A 174 20.93 10.66 5.39
C ARG A 174 20.66 10.37 6.86
N LEU A 175 20.83 11.37 7.73
CA LEU A 175 20.57 11.22 9.15
C LEU A 175 19.06 10.97 9.41
N THR A 176 18.19 11.61 8.61
CA THR A 176 16.75 11.29 8.63
C THR A 176 16.49 9.82 8.32
N LEU A 177 17.12 9.25 7.29
CA LEU A 177 16.99 7.81 6.98
C LEU A 177 17.56 6.90 8.08
N ILE A 178 18.66 7.29 8.72
CA ILE A 178 19.25 6.54 9.87
C ILE A 178 18.25 6.50 11.04
N VAL A 179 17.63 7.63 11.38
CA VAL A 179 16.61 7.70 12.44
C VAL A 179 15.42 6.80 12.09
N ILE A 180 14.96 6.85 10.84
CA ILE A 180 13.84 6.02 10.37
C ILE A 180 14.21 4.53 10.38
N ALA A 181 15.42 4.16 9.98
CA ALA A 181 15.89 2.78 10.10
C ALA A 181 15.89 2.30 11.56
N ALA A 182 16.32 3.15 12.50
CA ALA A 182 16.23 2.85 13.94
C ALA A 182 14.78 2.68 14.42
N MET A 183 13.83 3.42 13.83
CA MET A 183 12.40 3.28 14.15
C MET A 183 11.76 1.97 13.65
N LEU A 184 12.46 1.16 12.86
CA LEU A 184 12.02 -0.21 12.57
C LEU A 184 12.29 -1.19 13.74
N THR A 185 13.01 -0.77 14.78
CA THR A 185 13.27 -1.61 15.98
C THR A 185 11.97 -2.12 16.65
N PRO A 186 10.92 -1.31 16.86
CA PRO A 186 9.65 -1.83 17.39
C PRO A 186 9.02 -2.90 16.51
N MET A 187 9.21 -2.88 15.18
CA MET A 187 8.76 -3.96 14.31
C MET A 187 9.47 -5.28 14.68
N ALA A 188 10.79 -5.24 14.88
CA ALA A 188 11.55 -6.41 15.34
C ALA A 188 11.04 -6.96 16.68
N LEU A 189 10.70 -6.08 17.60
CA LEU A 189 10.14 -6.47 18.92
C LEU A 189 8.73 -7.06 18.83
N CYS A 190 7.94 -6.68 17.81
CA CYS A 190 6.57 -7.16 17.59
C CYS A 190 6.52 -8.52 16.86
N ILE A 191 7.45 -8.82 15.97
CA ILE A 191 7.47 -10.05 15.16
C ILE A 191 7.36 -11.34 16.00
N PRO A 192 8.02 -11.50 17.17
CA PRO A 192 7.88 -12.70 17.99
C PRO A 192 6.45 -13.03 18.45
N PHE A 193 5.57 -12.02 18.52
CA PHE A 193 4.16 -12.20 18.90
C PHE A 193 3.28 -12.58 17.71
N LEU A 194 3.74 -12.39 16.47
CA LEU A 194 3.00 -12.65 15.25
C LEU A 194 3.20 -14.11 14.81
N ARG A 195 2.52 -15.03 15.46
CA ARG A 195 2.35 -16.40 15.00
C ARG A 195 0.91 -16.81 15.18
N ALA A 196 0.31 -17.38 14.16
CA ALA A 196 -0.92 -18.11 14.34
C ALA A 196 -0.61 -19.35 15.20
N ASN A 197 -1.49 -19.67 16.15
CA ASN A 197 -1.43 -20.97 16.80
C ASN A 197 -1.66 -22.00 15.68
N ALA A 198 -0.62 -22.72 15.33
CA ALA A 198 -0.76 -23.83 14.43
C ALA A 198 -1.46 -24.96 15.19
N ASP A 199 -2.79 -25.00 15.13
CA ASP A 199 -3.38 -26.28 14.87
C ASP A 199 -3.11 -26.51 13.37
N PRO A 200 -2.31 -27.52 13.00
CA PRO A 200 -2.26 -27.91 11.61
C PRO A 200 -3.70 -28.24 11.24
N VAL A 201 -4.25 -27.52 10.26
CA VAL A 201 -5.43 -28.02 9.58
C VAL A 201 -5.01 -29.41 9.10
N SER A 202 -5.41 -30.40 9.87
CA SER A 202 -5.20 -31.81 9.58
C SER A 202 -5.95 -32.10 8.29
N GLY A 203 -5.21 -32.24 7.22
CA GLY A 203 -5.77 -32.64 5.95
C GLY A 203 -5.11 -32.01 4.73
N SER A 204 -3.81 -32.18 4.58
CA SER A 204 -3.18 -32.52 3.32
C SER A 204 -1.69 -32.81 3.57
N ASP A 205 -1.39 -34.04 3.99
CA ASP A 205 -0.13 -34.66 3.62
C ASP A 205 -0.13 -34.78 2.10
N ASP A 206 0.44 -33.79 1.44
CA ASP A 206 1.17 -34.04 0.21
C ASP A 206 2.04 -32.84 -0.13
N SER A 207 3.34 -32.96 0.15
CA SER A 207 4.39 -32.00 -0.20
C SER A 207 4.88 -32.18 -1.64
N SER A 208 4.00 -32.59 -2.54
CA SER A 208 4.22 -32.52 -3.97
C SER A 208 3.50 -31.26 -4.48
N ILE A 209 4.26 -30.29 -5.00
CA ILE A 209 3.68 -29.31 -5.92
C ILE A 209 3.28 -30.15 -7.14
N ASP A 210 2.06 -30.68 -7.10
CA ASP A 210 1.53 -31.42 -8.23
C ASP A 210 1.31 -30.43 -9.37
N ASN A 211 1.77 -30.78 -10.56
CA ASN A 211 1.53 -30.00 -11.78
C ASN A 211 0.03 -29.72 -11.99
N SER A 212 -0.85 -30.50 -11.38
CA SER A 212 -2.30 -30.32 -11.39
C SER A 212 -2.74 -29.02 -10.68
N ASP A 213 -2.11 -28.63 -9.56
CA ASP A 213 -2.46 -27.42 -8.81
C ASP A 213 -2.04 -26.14 -9.57
N THR A 214 -0.87 -26.17 -10.20
CA THR A 214 -0.38 -25.08 -11.03
C THR A 214 -1.25 -24.89 -12.28
N VAL A 215 -1.64 -25.97 -12.93
CA VAL A 215 -2.55 -25.96 -14.08
C VAL A 215 -3.94 -25.44 -13.68
N SER A 216 -4.45 -25.84 -12.51
CA SER A 216 -5.71 -25.35 -11.95
C SER A 216 -5.66 -23.82 -11.68
N LEU A 217 -4.55 -23.32 -11.13
CA LEU A 217 -4.37 -21.90 -10.80
C LEU A 217 -4.26 -21.03 -12.06
N VAL A 218 -3.48 -21.45 -13.05
CA VAL A 218 -3.36 -20.78 -14.35
C VAL A 218 -4.72 -20.74 -15.05
N ARG A 219 -5.48 -21.85 -15.02
CA ARG A 219 -6.82 -21.93 -15.59
C ARG A 219 -7.79 -20.96 -14.88
N THR A 220 -7.74 -20.88 -13.55
CA THR A 220 -8.57 -19.96 -12.77
C THR A 220 -8.30 -18.49 -13.14
N VAL A 221 -7.03 -18.11 -13.20
CA VAL A 221 -6.61 -16.75 -13.60
C VAL A 221 -7.03 -16.45 -15.05
N THR A 222 -6.75 -17.37 -15.97
CA THR A 222 -7.12 -17.19 -17.39
C THR A 222 -8.63 -17.02 -17.56
N ASN A 223 -9.43 -17.81 -16.85
CA ASN A 223 -10.88 -17.70 -16.88
C ASN A 223 -11.38 -16.40 -16.25
N ALA A 224 -10.74 -15.91 -15.17
CA ALA A 224 -11.10 -14.63 -14.57
C ALA A 224 -10.88 -13.48 -15.55
N PHE A 225 -9.75 -13.46 -16.29
CA PHE A 225 -9.49 -12.44 -17.31
C PHE A 225 -10.41 -12.51 -18.55
N LYS A 226 -11.12 -13.64 -18.77
CA LYS A 226 -12.19 -13.73 -19.77
C LYS A 226 -13.51 -13.09 -19.27
N TYR A 227 -13.64 -12.86 -17.96
CA TYR A 227 -14.84 -12.24 -17.37
C TYR A 227 -14.73 -10.70 -17.37
N PRO A 228 -15.51 -9.97 -18.20
CA PRO A 228 -15.33 -8.53 -18.37
C PRO A 228 -15.37 -7.73 -17.07
N SER A 229 -16.25 -8.10 -16.12
CA SER A 229 -16.34 -7.40 -14.83
C SER A 229 -15.03 -7.47 -14.02
N PHE A 230 -14.26 -8.56 -14.12
CA PHE A 230 -12.97 -8.69 -13.48
C PHE A 230 -11.92 -7.79 -14.15
N VAL A 231 -11.92 -7.73 -15.48
CA VAL A 231 -11.04 -6.84 -16.27
C VAL A 231 -11.33 -5.37 -15.95
N PHE A 232 -12.61 -4.98 -15.92
CA PHE A 232 -13.03 -3.62 -15.60
C PHE A 232 -12.62 -3.24 -14.17
N LEU A 233 -12.82 -4.14 -13.20
CA LEU A 233 -12.42 -3.94 -11.82
C LEU A 233 -10.89 -3.76 -11.70
N THR A 234 -10.12 -4.61 -12.37
CA THR A 234 -8.65 -4.55 -12.37
C THR A 234 -8.13 -3.27 -13.01
N ALA A 235 -8.66 -2.91 -14.18
CA ALA A 235 -8.31 -1.68 -14.88
C ALA A 235 -8.71 -0.42 -14.08
N GLY A 236 -9.88 -0.44 -13.44
CA GLY A 236 -10.30 0.64 -12.56
C GLY A 236 -9.40 0.76 -11.32
N PHE A 237 -8.96 -0.36 -10.75
CA PHE A 237 -8.08 -0.35 -9.59
C PHE A 237 -6.63 0.07 -9.92
N PHE A 238 -6.17 -0.10 -11.17
CA PHE A 238 -4.95 0.52 -11.69
C PHE A 238 -4.95 2.04 -11.45
N VAL A 239 -6.08 2.70 -11.71
CA VAL A 239 -6.21 4.16 -11.53
C VAL A 239 -6.09 4.55 -10.05
N CYS A 240 -6.56 3.70 -9.13
CA CYS A 240 -6.32 3.92 -7.71
C CYS A 240 -4.83 4.02 -7.41
N GLY A 241 -4.04 3.05 -7.88
CA GLY A 241 -2.59 3.06 -7.72
C GLY A 241 -1.93 4.31 -8.30
N PHE A 242 -2.31 4.68 -9.51
CA PHE A 242 -1.80 5.87 -10.18
C PHE A 242 -2.00 7.14 -9.33
N HIS A 243 -3.22 7.40 -8.88
CA HIS A 243 -3.54 8.58 -8.07
C HIS A 243 -2.80 8.56 -6.72
N LEU A 244 -2.88 7.46 -5.99
CA LEU A 244 -2.35 7.38 -4.64
C LEU A 244 -0.83 7.53 -4.63
N ALA A 245 -0.14 6.82 -5.50
CA ALA A 245 1.30 6.81 -5.52
C ALA A 245 1.88 8.13 -6.03
N PHE A 246 1.28 8.72 -7.07
CA PHE A 246 1.64 10.06 -7.55
C PHE A 246 1.52 11.10 -6.42
N ILE A 247 0.36 11.18 -5.79
CA ILE A 247 0.13 12.16 -4.71
C ILE A 247 1.08 11.91 -3.54
N THR A 248 1.26 10.67 -3.10
CA THR A 248 2.17 10.34 -1.99
C THR A 248 3.61 10.75 -2.27
N ALA A 249 4.10 10.52 -3.49
CA ALA A 249 5.50 10.79 -3.83
C ALA A 249 5.76 12.26 -4.17
N HIS A 250 4.81 12.92 -4.83
CA HIS A 250 5.07 14.22 -5.45
C HIS A 250 4.30 15.40 -4.86
N LEU A 251 3.29 15.19 -3.99
CA LEU A 251 2.55 16.32 -3.38
C LEU A 251 3.47 17.28 -2.61
N PRO A 252 4.47 16.83 -1.82
CA PRO A 252 5.37 17.77 -1.14
C PRO A 252 6.13 18.68 -2.12
N ASN A 253 6.68 18.10 -3.20
CA ASN A 253 7.37 18.87 -4.24
C ASN A 253 6.40 19.76 -5.03
N PHE A 254 5.19 19.29 -5.30
CA PHE A 254 4.16 20.10 -5.96
C PHE A 254 3.79 21.32 -5.12
N VAL A 255 3.56 21.16 -3.81
CA VAL A 255 3.25 22.27 -2.90
C VAL A 255 4.42 23.24 -2.82
N GLN A 256 5.65 22.75 -2.72
CA GLN A 256 6.87 23.58 -2.71
C GLN A 256 6.96 24.50 -3.92
N ASN A 257 6.65 23.99 -5.12
CA ASN A 257 6.86 24.74 -6.36
C ASN A 257 5.65 25.58 -6.80
N PHE A 258 4.43 25.18 -6.46
CA PHE A 258 3.22 25.77 -7.04
C PHE A 258 2.28 26.44 -6.03
N CYS A 259 2.51 26.29 -4.71
CA CYS A 259 1.70 27.00 -3.71
C CYS A 259 2.02 28.49 -3.73
N ARG A 260 0.98 29.32 -3.69
CA ARG A 260 1.05 30.79 -3.78
C ARG A 260 0.20 31.42 -2.67
N GLY A 261 0.31 32.75 -2.53
CA GLY A 261 -0.47 33.50 -1.54
C GLY A 261 0.00 33.27 -0.10
N THR A 262 1.29 33.05 0.11
CA THR A 262 1.93 32.84 1.40
C THR A 262 3.35 33.39 1.39
N ASN A 263 3.89 33.69 2.57
CA ASN A 263 5.29 34.09 2.78
C ASN A 263 6.19 32.92 3.21
N MET A 264 5.70 31.69 3.13
CA MET A 264 6.46 30.47 3.47
C MET A 264 7.64 30.28 2.51
N SER A 265 8.78 29.83 3.04
CA SER A 265 9.93 29.41 2.26
C SER A 265 9.63 28.11 1.47
N PRO A 266 10.42 27.76 0.45
CA PRO A 266 10.26 26.49 -0.26
C PRO A 266 10.31 25.27 0.66
N GLU A 267 11.17 25.29 1.69
CA GLU A 267 11.30 24.22 2.67
C GLU A 267 10.05 24.10 3.54
N GLU A 268 9.51 25.25 4.01
CA GLU A 268 8.26 25.29 4.77
C GLU A 268 7.08 24.81 3.94
N LEU A 269 7.02 25.14 2.64
CA LEU A 269 5.99 24.66 1.73
C LEU A 269 6.09 23.14 1.50
N ARG A 270 7.30 22.59 1.40
CA ARG A 270 7.51 21.14 1.32
C ARG A 270 7.03 20.44 2.60
N ALA A 271 7.39 20.99 3.76
CA ALA A 271 6.92 20.51 5.06
C ALA A 271 5.39 20.55 5.14
N TYR A 272 4.78 21.61 4.64
CA TYR A 272 3.32 21.75 4.56
C TYR A 272 2.68 20.70 3.66
N GLY A 273 3.32 20.35 2.55
CA GLY A 273 2.90 19.22 1.70
C GLY A 273 2.94 17.86 2.42
N LEU A 274 3.92 17.64 3.32
CA LEU A 274 3.97 16.45 4.18
C LEU A 274 2.86 16.45 5.25
N GLN A 275 2.54 17.61 5.82
CA GLN A 275 1.40 17.76 6.73
C GLN A 275 0.08 17.47 6.01
N ALA A 276 -0.05 17.89 4.75
CA ALA A 276 -1.20 17.54 3.91
C ALA A 276 -1.33 16.03 3.69
N LEU A 277 -0.23 15.31 3.45
CA LEU A 277 -0.24 13.83 3.37
C LEU A 277 -0.67 13.19 4.69
N SER A 278 -0.29 13.76 5.82
CA SER A 278 -0.75 13.28 7.13
C SER A 278 -2.26 13.48 7.30
N LEU A 279 -2.80 14.59 6.83
CA LEU A 279 -4.24 14.84 6.81
C LEU A 279 -4.97 13.84 5.88
N VAL A 280 -4.38 13.47 4.72
CA VAL A 280 -4.87 12.39 3.87
C VAL A 280 -4.97 11.08 4.66
N GLY A 281 -3.92 10.72 5.41
CA GLY A 281 -3.91 9.50 6.24
C GLY A 281 -4.99 9.51 7.33
N LEU A 282 -5.18 10.65 8.00
CA LEU A 282 -6.21 10.81 9.03
C LEU A 282 -7.63 10.70 8.44
N ALA A 283 -7.90 11.44 7.38
CA ALA A 283 -9.20 11.43 6.70
C ALA A 283 -9.53 10.06 6.08
N ASN A 284 -8.51 9.30 5.67
CA ASN A 284 -8.67 7.94 5.15
C ASN A 284 -9.33 6.97 6.14
N ILE A 285 -9.09 7.13 7.44
CA ILE A 285 -9.71 6.28 8.47
C ILE A 285 -11.24 6.41 8.39
N PHE A 286 -11.74 7.64 8.36
CA PHE A 286 -13.18 7.93 8.25
C PHE A 286 -13.74 7.48 6.89
N GLY A 287 -13.02 7.79 5.81
CA GLY A 287 -13.44 7.45 4.45
C GLY A 287 -13.58 5.95 4.22
N THR A 288 -12.64 5.16 4.71
CA THR A 288 -12.68 3.70 4.58
C THR A 288 -13.85 3.09 5.34
N LEU A 289 -14.15 3.58 6.56
CA LEU A 289 -15.31 3.14 7.35
C LEU A 289 -16.62 3.53 6.64
N LEU A 290 -16.70 4.76 6.15
CA LEU A 290 -17.88 5.24 5.41
C LEU A 290 -18.11 4.42 4.14
N ALA A 291 -17.09 4.19 3.33
CA ALA A 291 -17.22 3.41 2.10
C ALA A 291 -17.64 1.95 2.38
N THR A 292 -17.07 1.34 3.42
CA THR A 292 -17.45 -0.02 3.84
C THR A 292 -18.92 -0.04 4.24
N HIS A 293 -19.38 0.93 5.02
CA HIS A 293 -20.81 1.04 5.40
C HIS A 293 -21.71 1.27 4.18
N LEU A 294 -21.36 2.20 3.29
CA LEU A 294 -22.11 2.44 2.05
C LEU A 294 -22.19 1.19 1.17
N GLY A 295 -21.12 0.38 1.12
CA GLY A 295 -21.11 -0.90 0.39
C GLY A 295 -21.99 -2.00 0.98
N THR A 296 -22.56 -1.81 2.20
CA THR A 296 -23.63 -2.69 2.73
C THR A 296 -25.03 -2.26 2.30
N ILE A 297 -25.20 -0.99 1.94
CA ILE A 297 -26.50 -0.38 1.59
C ILE A 297 -26.68 -0.32 0.06
N PHE A 298 -25.62 0.04 -0.65
CA PHE A 298 -25.63 0.23 -2.11
C PHE A 298 -24.77 -0.81 -2.81
N PRO A 299 -25.00 -1.10 -4.10
CA PRO A 299 -24.10 -1.92 -4.90
C PRO A 299 -22.67 -1.35 -4.83
N LYS A 300 -21.72 -2.24 -4.56
CA LYS A 300 -20.29 -1.86 -4.34
C LYS A 300 -19.66 -1.24 -5.58
N SER A 301 -20.06 -1.69 -6.76
CA SER A 301 -19.66 -1.15 -8.05
C SER A 301 -20.06 0.31 -8.22
N TYR A 302 -21.29 0.69 -7.78
CA TYR A 302 -21.75 2.08 -7.82
C TYR A 302 -21.05 2.95 -6.78
N VAL A 303 -20.78 2.42 -5.58
CA VAL A 303 -19.99 3.14 -4.57
C VAL A 303 -18.56 3.39 -5.09
N LEU A 304 -17.91 2.40 -5.73
CA LEU A 304 -16.61 2.57 -6.36
C LEU A 304 -16.65 3.62 -7.47
N SER A 305 -17.64 3.55 -8.36
CA SER A 305 -17.82 4.55 -9.42
C SER A 305 -17.95 5.96 -8.83
N ALA A 306 -18.75 6.14 -7.79
CA ALA A 306 -18.91 7.42 -7.10
C ALA A 306 -17.59 7.91 -6.47
N ILE A 307 -16.81 7.02 -5.84
CA ILE A 307 -15.49 7.37 -5.29
C ILE A 307 -14.56 7.90 -6.39
N TYR A 308 -14.46 7.22 -7.55
CA TYR A 308 -13.59 7.65 -8.64
C TYR A 308 -14.10 8.94 -9.31
N ALA A 309 -15.39 9.10 -9.49
CA ALA A 309 -16.00 10.34 -9.98
C ALA A 309 -15.70 11.52 -9.03
N LEU A 310 -15.87 11.32 -7.72
CA LEU A 310 -15.57 12.35 -6.72
C LEU A 310 -14.07 12.68 -6.69
N ARG A 311 -13.16 11.69 -6.79
CA ARG A 311 -11.72 11.97 -6.93
C ARG A 311 -11.43 12.83 -8.14
N THR A 312 -12.03 12.51 -9.28
CA THR A 312 -11.88 13.30 -10.50
C THR A 312 -12.32 14.75 -10.29
N LEU A 313 -13.47 14.96 -9.66
CA LEU A 313 -13.97 16.31 -9.35
C LEU A 313 -13.09 17.04 -8.34
N VAL A 314 -12.58 16.38 -7.31
CA VAL A 314 -11.66 16.95 -6.32
C VAL A 314 -10.35 17.37 -6.98
N ILE A 315 -9.76 16.53 -7.85
CA ILE A 315 -8.55 16.86 -8.60
C ILE A 315 -8.81 18.04 -9.54
N LEU A 316 -9.89 17.99 -10.31
CA LEU A 316 -10.27 19.08 -11.22
C LEU A 316 -10.44 20.40 -10.48
N ALA A 317 -11.21 20.41 -9.39
CA ALA A 317 -11.41 21.61 -8.57
C ALA A 317 -10.10 22.14 -7.99
N PHE A 318 -9.20 21.26 -7.55
CA PHE A 318 -7.91 21.63 -7.00
C PHE A 318 -7.02 22.34 -8.01
N ILE A 319 -6.84 21.77 -9.20
CA ILE A 319 -5.94 22.34 -10.22
C ILE A 319 -6.55 23.50 -11.02
N SER A 320 -7.88 23.69 -10.95
CA SER A 320 -8.60 24.77 -11.66
C SER A 320 -8.49 26.13 -10.96
N GLN A 321 -7.84 26.21 -9.81
CA GLN A 321 -7.69 27.43 -9.02
C GLN A 321 -6.22 27.67 -8.64
N THR A 322 -5.92 28.86 -8.16
CA THR A 322 -4.61 29.15 -7.57
C THR A 322 -4.37 28.22 -6.38
N ILE A 323 -3.26 27.49 -6.40
CA ILE A 323 -2.87 26.61 -5.31
C ILE A 323 -2.42 27.46 -4.11
N THR A 324 -3.16 27.37 -3.02
CA THR A 324 -2.91 28.07 -1.76
C THR A 324 -2.80 27.09 -0.61
N PRO A 325 -2.24 27.45 0.55
CA PRO A 325 -2.22 26.57 1.72
C PRO A 325 -3.62 26.00 2.07
N THR A 326 -4.64 26.84 2.02
CA THR A 326 -6.03 26.41 2.29
C THR A 326 -6.53 25.39 1.26
N SER A 327 -6.30 25.64 -0.05
CA SER A 327 -6.73 24.69 -1.10
C SER A 327 -6.01 23.36 -0.99
N VAL A 328 -4.73 23.36 -0.58
CA VAL A 328 -3.95 22.12 -0.33
C VAL A 328 -4.58 21.29 0.80
N MET A 329 -4.97 21.91 1.92
CA MET A 329 -5.59 21.17 3.03
C MET A 329 -7.00 20.68 2.69
N ILE A 330 -7.81 21.47 1.98
CA ILE A 330 -9.13 21.02 1.50
C ILE A 330 -8.98 19.83 0.56
N PHE A 331 -8.04 19.90 -0.39
CA PHE A 331 -7.71 18.80 -1.28
C PHE A 331 -7.26 17.56 -0.50
N ALA A 332 -6.34 17.70 0.45
CA ALA A 332 -5.82 16.61 1.26
C ALA A 332 -6.93 15.92 2.07
N PHE A 333 -7.83 16.67 2.69
CA PHE A 333 -8.96 16.13 3.42
C PHE A 333 -9.91 15.37 2.49
N ALA A 334 -10.33 15.99 1.38
CA ALA A 334 -11.26 15.39 0.43
C ALA A 334 -10.69 14.13 -0.23
N MET A 335 -9.43 14.19 -0.68
CA MET A 335 -8.73 13.01 -1.22
C MET A 335 -8.55 11.94 -0.15
N GLY A 336 -8.26 12.32 1.10
CA GLY A 336 -8.11 11.39 2.21
C GLY A 336 -9.37 10.57 2.46
N VAL A 337 -10.54 11.21 2.50
CA VAL A 337 -11.84 10.50 2.63
C VAL A 337 -12.04 9.47 1.51
N LEU A 338 -11.55 9.76 0.32
CA LEU A 338 -11.67 8.89 -0.84
C LEU A 338 -10.48 7.91 -1.01
N TRP A 339 -9.43 7.95 -0.14
CA TRP A 339 -8.11 7.38 -0.36
C TRP A 339 -8.10 5.86 -0.55
N LEU A 340 -8.10 5.09 0.52
CA LEU A 340 -8.14 3.61 0.47
C LEU A 340 -9.57 3.06 0.59
N SER A 341 -10.58 3.91 0.47
CA SER A 341 -12.01 3.55 0.51
C SER A 341 -12.41 2.54 -0.56
N THR A 342 -11.59 2.41 -1.62
CA THR A 342 -11.82 1.44 -2.71
C THR A 342 -11.40 0.01 -2.36
N VAL A 343 -10.44 -0.18 -1.44
CA VAL A 343 -9.84 -1.50 -1.16
C VAL A 343 -10.86 -2.53 -0.63
N PRO A 344 -11.65 -2.23 0.43
CA PRO A 344 -12.60 -3.20 0.97
C PRO A 344 -13.72 -3.54 -0.04
N LEU A 345 -14.14 -2.57 -0.84
CA LEU A 345 -15.18 -2.79 -1.85
C LEU A 345 -14.68 -3.64 -3.01
N THR A 346 -13.46 -3.39 -3.47
CA THR A 346 -12.80 -4.17 -4.53
C THR A 346 -12.59 -5.61 -4.11
N SER A 347 -12.08 -5.86 -2.89
CA SER A 347 -11.89 -7.22 -2.37
C SER A 347 -13.22 -7.96 -2.22
N ALA A 348 -14.26 -7.27 -1.75
CA ALA A 348 -15.60 -7.84 -1.63
C ALA A 348 -16.22 -8.20 -3.00
N LEU A 349 -15.96 -7.40 -4.06
CA LEU A 349 -16.40 -7.73 -5.41
C LEU A 349 -15.70 -8.97 -5.97
N VAL A 350 -14.38 -9.11 -5.75
CA VAL A 350 -13.64 -10.32 -6.14
C VAL A 350 -14.22 -11.55 -5.43
N LEU A 351 -14.49 -11.43 -4.13
CA LEU A 351 -15.14 -12.49 -3.35
C LEU A 351 -16.53 -12.85 -3.90
N THR A 352 -17.33 -11.87 -4.27
CA THR A 352 -18.66 -12.07 -4.83
C THR A 352 -18.60 -12.77 -6.20
N MET A 353 -17.63 -12.42 -7.04
CA MET A 353 -17.48 -12.98 -8.38
C MET A 353 -16.93 -14.40 -8.40
N PHE A 354 -15.98 -14.73 -7.53
CA PHE A 354 -15.20 -15.97 -7.65
C PHE A 354 -15.19 -16.84 -6.39
N GLY A 355 -15.83 -16.40 -5.32
CA GLY A 355 -15.87 -17.13 -4.05
C GLY A 355 -14.56 -17.05 -3.24
N PRO A 356 -14.56 -17.67 -2.04
CA PRO A 356 -13.44 -17.54 -1.10
C PRO A 356 -12.19 -18.31 -1.53
N SER A 357 -12.31 -19.42 -2.25
CA SER A 357 -11.17 -20.26 -2.66
C SER A 357 -10.23 -19.58 -3.66
N ALA A 358 -10.76 -18.75 -4.57
CA ALA A 358 -9.98 -18.05 -5.59
C ALA A 358 -9.66 -16.60 -5.20
N MET A 359 -10.22 -16.10 -4.09
CA MET A 359 -10.16 -14.69 -3.71
C MET A 359 -8.71 -14.19 -3.55
N GLY A 360 -7.87 -14.93 -2.83
CA GLY A 360 -6.49 -14.51 -2.54
C GLY A 360 -5.67 -14.30 -3.82
N THR A 361 -5.71 -15.28 -4.72
CA THR A 361 -5.00 -15.22 -6.00
C THR A 361 -5.53 -14.12 -6.89
N LEU A 362 -6.86 -14.06 -7.09
CA LEU A 362 -7.46 -13.10 -8.02
C LEU A 362 -7.37 -11.66 -7.51
N PHE A 363 -7.54 -11.44 -6.20
CA PHE A 363 -7.28 -10.13 -5.61
C PHE A 363 -5.80 -9.73 -5.73
N GLY A 364 -4.87 -10.70 -5.67
CA GLY A 364 -3.46 -10.46 -5.95
C GLY A 364 -3.21 -9.89 -7.35
N PHE A 365 -3.90 -10.39 -8.39
CA PHE A 365 -3.82 -9.81 -9.75
C PHE A 365 -4.46 -8.42 -9.84
N VAL A 366 -5.59 -8.20 -9.19
CA VAL A 366 -6.19 -6.86 -9.08
C VAL A 366 -5.21 -5.89 -8.40
N PHE A 367 -4.56 -6.34 -7.33
CA PHE A 367 -3.55 -5.56 -6.61
C PHE A 367 -2.29 -5.33 -7.45
N LEU A 368 -1.86 -6.29 -8.27
CA LEU A 368 -0.77 -6.09 -9.24
C LEU A 368 -1.14 -4.99 -10.26
N GLY A 369 -2.39 -4.95 -10.73
CA GLY A 369 -2.91 -3.85 -11.55
C GLY A 369 -2.76 -2.49 -10.86
N HIS A 370 -3.11 -2.42 -9.57
CA HIS A 370 -2.90 -1.22 -8.74
C HIS A 370 -1.41 -0.82 -8.67
N GLN A 371 -0.52 -1.78 -8.50
CA GLN A 371 0.91 -1.50 -8.40
C GLN A 371 1.54 -1.06 -9.73
N LEU A 372 1.03 -1.56 -10.85
CA LEU A 372 1.39 -1.04 -12.19
C LEU A 372 0.94 0.42 -12.35
N GLY A 373 -0.26 0.76 -11.86
CA GLY A 373 -0.72 2.14 -11.79
C GLY A 373 0.17 3.00 -10.91
N SER A 374 0.54 2.50 -9.74
CA SER A 374 1.46 3.17 -8.81
C SER A 374 2.83 3.44 -9.43
N PHE A 375 3.39 2.45 -10.10
CA PHE A 375 4.64 2.60 -10.86
C PHE A 375 4.52 3.72 -11.90
N SER A 376 3.49 3.66 -12.72
CA SER A 376 3.28 4.64 -13.80
C SER A 376 3.10 6.05 -13.26
N GLY A 377 2.28 6.24 -12.20
CA GLY A 377 1.99 7.54 -11.62
C GLY A 377 3.23 8.21 -11.02
N VAL A 378 4.06 7.46 -10.31
CA VAL A 378 5.27 8.02 -9.67
C VAL A 378 6.36 8.31 -10.70
N TRP A 379 6.67 7.35 -11.57
CA TRP A 379 7.75 7.52 -12.53
C TRP A 379 7.45 8.60 -13.56
N LEU A 380 6.27 8.56 -14.18
CA LEU A 380 5.89 9.57 -15.18
C LEU A 380 5.84 10.97 -14.59
N ALA A 381 5.44 11.12 -13.32
CA ALA A 381 5.43 12.41 -12.64
C ALA A 381 6.84 12.98 -12.46
N GLY A 382 7.82 12.15 -12.06
CA GLY A 382 9.21 12.57 -11.94
C GLY A 382 9.81 12.93 -13.30
N ALA A 383 9.66 12.05 -14.29
CA ALA A 383 10.18 12.26 -15.65
C ALA A 383 9.58 13.50 -16.32
N TRP A 384 8.26 13.72 -16.13
CA TRP A 384 7.60 14.91 -16.70
C TRP A 384 8.08 16.19 -16.01
N PHE A 385 8.24 16.16 -14.69
CA PHE A 385 8.72 17.33 -13.95
C PHE A 385 10.14 17.72 -14.36
N ASP A 386 11.04 16.77 -14.54
CA ASP A 386 12.42 17.03 -14.94
C ASP A 386 12.50 17.63 -16.37
N LEU A 387 11.56 17.27 -17.26
CA LEU A 387 11.52 17.79 -18.62
C LEU A 387 10.85 19.15 -18.75
N TYR A 388 9.78 19.40 -17.99
CA TYR A 388 8.86 20.53 -18.18
C TYR A 388 8.70 21.44 -16.96
N ALA A 389 9.29 21.11 -15.82
CA ALA A 389 9.19 21.82 -14.54
C ALA A 389 7.73 22.05 -14.09
N ASN A 390 6.80 21.16 -14.45
CA ASN A 390 5.40 21.19 -14.01
C ASN A 390 4.83 19.77 -13.89
N TYR A 391 3.60 19.67 -13.36
CA TYR A 391 2.86 18.40 -13.21
C TYR A 391 1.58 18.35 -14.05
N ASP A 392 1.38 19.25 -14.99
CA ASP A 392 0.11 19.46 -15.71
C ASP A 392 -0.37 18.18 -16.39
N PHE A 393 0.51 17.50 -17.13
CA PHE A 393 0.18 16.24 -17.79
C PHE A 393 -0.33 15.19 -16.80
N ILE A 394 0.32 15.06 -15.64
CA ILE A 394 -0.03 14.04 -14.64
C ILE A 394 -1.37 14.36 -13.98
N TRP A 395 -1.65 15.63 -13.71
CA TRP A 395 -2.95 16.06 -13.20
C TRP A 395 -4.06 15.81 -14.22
N TYR A 396 -3.88 16.17 -15.49
CA TYR A 396 -4.86 15.89 -16.56
C TYR A 396 -5.02 14.39 -16.82
N ALA A 397 -3.94 13.63 -16.83
CA ALA A 397 -4.01 12.17 -16.90
C ALA A 397 -4.80 11.58 -15.71
N SER A 398 -4.61 12.11 -14.51
CA SER A 398 -5.37 11.71 -13.32
C SER A 398 -6.88 11.95 -13.48
N ILE A 399 -7.27 13.09 -14.05
CA ILE A 399 -8.69 13.41 -14.32
C ILE A 399 -9.27 12.45 -15.33
N VAL A 400 -8.58 12.23 -16.46
CA VAL A 400 -9.05 11.34 -17.54
C VAL A 400 -9.16 9.90 -17.02
N LEU A 401 -8.13 9.39 -16.38
CA LEU A 401 -8.11 8.05 -15.81
C LEU A 401 -9.18 7.89 -14.72
N GLY A 402 -9.37 8.90 -13.87
CA GLY A 402 -10.39 8.87 -12.81
C GLY A 402 -11.81 8.78 -13.38
N GLY A 403 -12.13 9.60 -14.39
CA GLY A 403 -13.39 9.54 -15.12
C GLY A 403 -13.60 8.19 -15.83
N PHE A 404 -12.54 7.68 -16.48
CA PHE A 404 -12.55 6.36 -17.08
C PHE A 404 -12.82 5.25 -16.07
N SER A 405 -12.14 5.27 -14.93
CA SER A 405 -12.37 4.31 -13.86
C SER A 405 -13.79 4.38 -13.30
N ALA A 406 -14.36 5.57 -13.14
CA ALA A 406 -15.74 5.73 -12.72
C ALA A 406 -16.71 5.01 -13.68
N VAL A 407 -16.51 5.18 -15.00
CA VAL A 407 -17.32 4.50 -16.02
C VAL A 407 -17.09 2.99 -15.98
N LEU A 408 -15.86 2.51 -15.87
CA LEU A 408 -15.56 1.08 -15.81
C LEU A 408 -16.29 0.40 -14.64
N HIS A 409 -16.33 1.04 -13.47
CA HIS A 409 -17.00 0.48 -12.30
C HIS A 409 -18.52 0.41 -12.45
N LEU A 410 -19.17 1.29 -13.24
CA LEU A 410 -20.59 1.16 -13.60
C LEU A 410 -20.88 -0.10 -14.43
N LEU A 411 -19.89 -0.59 -15.19
CA LEU A 411 -20.02 -1.78 -16.03
C LEU A 411 -19.76 -3.09 -15.25
N VAL A 412 -19.24 -3.02 -14.04
CA VAL A 412 -18.99 -4.19 -13.18
C VAL A 412 -20.29 -4.77 -12.68
N LYS A 413 -20.55 -6.04 -12.97
CA LYS A 413 -21.72 -6.80 -12.51
C LYS A 413 -21.41 -7.56 -11.22
N GLU A 414 -22.14 -7.27 -10.15
CA GLU A 414 -22.00 -7.92 -8.84
C GLU A 414 -22.70 -9.28 -8.80
N ARG A 415 -22.20 -10.24 -9.58
CA ARG A 415 -22.73 -11.60 -9.61
C ARG A 415 -21.59 -12.59 -9.79
N ALA A 416 -21.83 -13.83 -9.38
CA ALA A 416 -20.88 -14.92 -9.63
C ALA A 416 -20.51 -14.97 -11.12
N ALA A 417 -19.21 -15.10 -11.38
CA ALA A 417 -18.72 -15.29 -12.73
C ALA A 417 -19.26 -16.64 -13.25
N PRO A 418 -19.70 -16.74 -14.50
CA PRO A 418 -20.03 -18.01 -15.11
C PRO A 418 -18.73 -18.82 -15.24
N LEU A 419 -18.39 -19.55 -14.19
CA LEU A 419 -17.34 -20.56 -14.26
C LEU A 419 -17.90 -21.61 -15.22
N GLY A 420 -17.31 -21.72 -16.40
CA GLY A 420 -17.69 -22.76 -17.35
C GLY A 420 -17.76 -24.09 -16.60
N SER A 421 -18.91 -24.78 -16.69
CA SER A 421 -19.11 -26.09 -16.12
C SER A 421 -17.87 -26.93 -16.41
N ALA A 422 -17.31 -27.54 -15.38
CA ALA A 422 -16.24 -28.53 -15.50
C ALA A 422 -16.85 -29.82 -16.10
N ASN A 423 -17.29 -29.73 -17.37
CA ASN A 423 -17.72 -30.84 -18.19
C ASN A 423 -17.18 -30.60 -19.59
N GLY A 424 -16.09 -31.21 -19.91
CA GLY A 424 -15.45 -31.32 -21.21
C GLY A 424 -14.15 -32.02 -21.08
#